data_e516f62167c7d1b8444fcb9c176430f2
#
_entry.id   e516f62167c7d1b8444fcb9c176430f2
#
_cell.length_a   1.000
_cell.length_b   1.000
_cell.length_c   1.000
_cell.angle_alpha   90.00
_cell.angle_beta   90.00
_cell.angle_gamma   90.00
#
_symmetry.space_group_name_H-M   'P 1'
#
loop_
_entity.id
_entity.type
_entity.pdbx_description
1 polymer ?
#
loop_
_entity_poly.entity_id
_entity_poly.type
_entity_poly.pdbx_seq_one_letter_code
_entity_poly.pdbx_strand_id
1 'polypeptide(L)'
;SLDQIVNIDILQEIQDKFSEATGLGAVIVDVGGNPITRPSNFTKFCTYIRTYPEGLTRCTACDDRGGRMTKEKKPTVYRCHSGLTDLAAPIIVQNQYIGAFLAGQVLLAQDDYDAKEDMFRCLADFDMDKEHLSELFDMVEVVPEKRITAAADLIYIMSNYIVEIGASNLAQKKLVHEVKAKADLEAS
;
A
#
# COMPACT_ATOMS: atom_id res chain seq x y z
N SER A 1 -0.49 -16.01 -4.65
CA SER A 1 -0.38 -14.55 -4.75
C SER A 1 -1.75 -13.91 -4.87
N LEU A 2 -1.85 -12.60 -4.60
CA LEU A 2 -3.12 -11.86 -4.56
C LEU A 2 -3.82 -11.85 -5.93
N ASP A 3 -3.09 -11.71 -7.00
CA ASP A 3 -3.56 -11.74 -8.40
C ASP A 3 -4.22 -13.07 -8.83
N GLN A 4 -3.96 -14.15 -8.10
CA GLN A 4 -4.60 -15.45 -8.35
C GLN A 4 -5.97 -15.60 -7.71
N ILE A 5 -6.30 -14.75 -6.75
CA ILE A 5 -7.52 -14.85 -5.93
C ILE A 5 -8.46 -13.66 -6.10
N VAL A 6 -7.95 -12.51 -6.53
CA VAL A 6 -8.74 -11.30 -6.78
C VAL A 6 -8.36 -10.71 -8.15
N ASN A 7 -9.33 -10.16 -8.85
CA ASN A 7 -9.09 -9.47 -10.13
C ASN A 7 -8.36 -8.14 -9.86
N ILE A 8 -7.21 -7.95 -10.52
CA ILE A 8 -6.38 -6.75 -10.37
C ILE A 8 -7.10 -5.48 -10.83
N ASP A 9 -7.94 -5.55 -11.85
CA ASP A 9 -8.69 -4.38 -12.32
C ASP A 9 -9.67 -3.87 -11.25
N ILE A 10 -10.29 -4.79 -10.49
CA ILE A 10 -11.14 -4.43 -9.35
C ILE A 10 -10.32 -3.80 -8.24
N LEU A 11 -9.14 -4.34 -7.94
CA LEU A 11 -8.24 -3.76 -6.94
C LEU A 11 -7.79 -2.35 -7.34
N GLN A 12 -7.47 -2.16 -8.62
CA GLN A 12 -7.10 -0.87 -9.17
C GLN A 12 -8.25 0.14 -9.03
N GLU A 13 -9.48 -0.25 -9.40
CA GLU A 13 -10.65 0.63 -9.30
C GLU A 13 -10.93 1.04 -7.84
N ILE A 14 -10.87 0.10 -6.90
CA ILE A 14 -11.03 0.37 -5.46
C ILE A 14 -9.97 1.38 -5.00
N GLN A 15 -8.72 1.15 -5.35
CA GLN A 15 -7.59 2.01 -5.00
C GLN A 15 -7.72 3.40 -5.60
N ASP A 16 -8.08 3.50 -6.88
CA ASP A 16 -8.27 4.78 -7.59
C ASP A 16 -9.38 5.61 -6.91
N LYS A 17 -10.51 4.98 -6.56
CA LYS A 17 -11.62 5.66 -5.87
C LYS A 17 -11.27 6.06 -4.45
N PHE A 18 -10.49 5.26 -3.73
CA PHE A 18 -9.94 5.66 -2.44
C PHE A 18 -9.08 6.91 -2.57
N SER A 19 -8.14 6.92 -3.50
CA SER A 19 -7.22 8.05 -3.73
C SER A 19 -7.98 9.31 -4.16
N GLU A 20 -8.97 9.18 -5.05
CA GLU A 20 -9.82 10.29 -5.49
C GLU A 20 -10.61 10.89 -4.32
N ALA A 21 -11.19 10.05 -3.46
CA ALA A 21 -12.00 10.49 -2.33
C ALA A 21 -11.19 11.10 -1.18
N THR A 22 -9.98 10.61 -0.94
CA THR A 22 -9.15 11.02 0.21
C THR A 22 -8.07 12.03 -0.14
N GLY A 23 -7.70 12.15 -1.41
CA GLY A 23 -6.53 12.92 -1.87
C GLY A 23 -5.18 12.26 -1.56
N LEU A 24 -5.17 11.07 -0.93
CA LEU A 24 -3.94 10.37 -0.56
C LEU A 24 -3.37 9.56 -1.73
N GLY A 25 -2.04 9.44 -1.78
CA GLY A 25 -1.39 8.47 -2.63
C GLY A 25 -1.71 7.05 -2.15
N ALA A 26 -1.89 6.08 -3.07
CA ALA A 26 -2.18 4.70 -2.71
C ALA A 26 -1.58 3.69 -3.69
N VAL A 27 -1.28 2.48 -3.18
CA VAL A 27 -0.83 1.34 -3.95
C VAL A 27 -1.12 0.04 -3.20
N ILE A 28 -1.44 -1.03 -3.92
CA ILE A 28 -1.52 -2.38 -3.36
C ILE A 28 -0.25 -3.13 -3.77
N VAL A 29 0.40 -3.76 -2.77
CA VAL A 29 1.69 -4.45 -2.94
C VAL A 29 1.59 -5.93 -2.59
N ASP A 30 2.51 -6.71 -3.13
CA ASP A 30 2.71 -8.13 -2.80
C ASP A 30 3.46 -8.34 -1.47
N VAL A 31 3.80 -9.60 -1.19
CA VAL A 31 4.54 -10.00 0.02
C VAL A 31 5.97 -9.47 0.11
N GLY A 32 6.51 -8.91 -0.95
CA GLY A 32 7.83 -8.30 -1.02
C GLY A 32 7.79 -6.77 -1.14
N GLY A 33 6.60 -6.16 -1.03
CA GLY A 33 6.42 -4.72 -1.20
C GLY A 33 6.41 -4.25 -2.66
N ASN A 34 6.38 -5.19 -3.63
CA ASN A 34 6.32 -4.81 -5.04
C ASN A 34 4.88 -4.45 -5.44
N PRO A 35 4.67 -3.36 -6.18
CA PRO A 35 3.34 -2.96 -6.63
C PRO A 35 2.65 -4.03 -7.47
N ILE A 36 1.43 -4.42 -7.07
CA ILE A 36 0.50 -5.25 -7.85
C ILE A 36 -0.39 -4.36 -8.71
N THR A 37 -0.80 -3.22 -8.17
CA THR A 37 -1.55 -2.18 -8.86
C THR A 37 -0.63 -1.06 -9.32
N ARG A 38 -1.08 -0.25 -10.26
CA ARG A 38 -0.39 1.00 -10.60
C ARG A 38 -0.62 2.02 -9.48
N PRO A 39 0.41 2.79 -9.08
CA PRO A 39 0.24 3.84 -8.08
C PRO A 39 -0.87 4.84 -8.46
N SER A 40 -1.72 5.18 -7.49
CA SER A 40 -2.76 6.19 -7.62
C SER A 40 -2.39 7.43 -6.84
N ASN A 41 -2.47 8.60 -7.46
CA ASN A 41 -2.25 9.92 -6.85
C ASN A 41 -0.94 10.06 -6.04
N PHE A 42 0.13 9.39 -6.47
CA PHE A 42 1.44 9.54 -5.83
C PHE A 42 1.93 10.98 -5.91
N THR A 43 2.52 11.47 -4.82
CA THR A 43 3.16 12.79 -4.81
C THR A 43 4.31 12.83 -5.83
N LYS A 44 4.57 14.01 -6.38
CA LYS A 44 5.74 14.21 -7.25
C LYS A 44 7.04 13.88 -6.51
N PHE A 45 7.10 14.17 -5.21
CA PHE A 45 8.22 13.84 -4.34
C PHE A 45 8.50 12.32 -4.32
N CYS A 46 7.49 11.50 -4.01
CA CYS A 46 7.65 10.04 -3.98
C CYS A 46 7.95 9.47 -5.38
N THR A 47 7.32 10.01 -6.42
CA THR A 47 7.59 9.61 -7.80
C THR A 47 9.04 9.90 -8.17
N TYR A 48 9.57 11.07 -7.80
CA TYR A 48 10.96 11.45 -8.05
C TYR A 48 11.95 10.51 -7.35
N ILE A 49 11.75 10.23 -6.05
CA ILE A 49 12.61 9.30 -5.31
C ILE A 49 12.63 7.92 -5.98
N ARG A 50 11.49 7.44 -6.44
CA ARG A 50 11.37 6.12 -7.10
C ARG A 50 11.97 6.06 -8.50
N THR A 51 12.37 7.18 -9.10
CA THR A 51 13.17 7.16 -10.35
C THR A 51 14.62 6.73 -10.12
N TYR A 52 15.11 6.82 -8.89
CA TYR A 52 16.44 6.35 -8.52
C TYR A 52 16.37 4.88 -8.08
N PRO A 53 17.22 3.98 -8.61
CA PRO A 53 17.19 2.54 -8.26
C PRO A 53 17.30 2.29 -6.76
N GLU A 54 18.16 3.04 -6.07
CA GLU A 54 18.33 2.94 -4.62
C GLU A 54 17.10 3.47 -3.87
N GLY A 55 16.53 4.58 -4.33
CA GLY A 55 15.29 5.14 -3.80
C GLY A 55 14.13 4.16 -3.93
N LEU A 56 13.95 3.56 -5.11
CA LEU A 56 12.95 2.52 -5.35
C LEU A 56 13.16 1.32 -4.41
N THR A 57 14.38 0.85 -4.25
CA THR A 57 14.71 -0.27 -3.36
C THR A 57 14.32 0.03 -1.91
N ARG A 58 14.65 1.21 -1.40
CA ARG A 58 14.27 1.63 -0.03
C ARG A 58 12.76 1.83 0.11
N CYS A 59 12.08 2.38 -0.90
CA CYS A 59 10.63 2.49 -0.91
C CYS A 59 9.98 1.11 -0.82
N THR A 60 10.37 0.17 -1.69
CA THR A 60 9.84 -1.21 -1.71
C THR A 60 10.05 -1.92 -0.36
N ALA A 61 11.24 -1.79 0.23
CA ALA A 61 11.53 -2.36 1.56
C ALA A 61 10.69 -1.70 2.67
N CYS A 62 10.41 -0.40 2.56
CA CYS A 62 9.56 0.32 3.48
C CYS A 62 8.08 -0.10 3.35
N ASP A 63 7.61 -0.31 2.13
CA ASP A 63 6.27 -0.78 1.81
C ASP A 63 6.04 -2.21 2.38
N ASP A 64 6.98 -3.14 2.18
CA ASP A 64 6.92 -4.48 2.79
C ASP A 64 6.90 -4.41 4.32
N ARG A 65 7.80 -3.63 4.91
CA ARG A 65 7.85 -3.45 6.37
C ARG A 65 6.54 -2.86 6.90
N GLY A 66 6.01 -1.81 6.27
CA GLY A 66 4.75 -1.18 6.66
C GLY A 66 3.59 -2.16 6.64
N GLY A 67 3.47 -2.96 5.59
CA GLY A 67 2.44 -3.99 5.47
C GLY A 67 2.53 -5.09 6.55
N ARG A 68 3.75 -5.41 7.01
CA ARG A 68 3.99 -6.43 8.05
C ARG A 68 3.96 -5.89 9.48
N MET A 69 4.04 -4.58 9.69
CA MET A 69 4.06 -3.98 11.04
C MET A 69 2.76 -4.15 11.82
N THR A 70 1.70 -4.61 11.17
CA THR A 70 0.38 -4.69 11.77
C THR A 70 0.31 -5.81 12.82
N LYS A 71 0.20 -5.43 14.08
CA LYS A 71 -0.22 -6.32 15.15
C LYS A 71 -1.75 -6.44 15.11
N GLU A 72 -2.28 -7.64 15.32
CA GLU A 72 -3.72 -7.88 15.43
C GLU A 72 -4.56 -7.57 14.16
N LYS A 73 -3.98 -7.59 12.98
CA LYS A 73 -4.69 -7.35 11.71
C LYS A 73 -5.30 -5.94 11.60
N LYS A 74 -4.80 -4.96 12.34
CA LYS A 74 -5.25 -3.57 12.29
C LYS A 74 -4.37 -2.73 11.37
N PRO A 75 -4.87 -1.61 10.84
CA PRO A 75 -4.04 -0.70 10.06
C PRO A 75 -2.92 -0.11 10.93
N THR A 76 -1.81 0.19 10.31
CA THR A 76 -0.66 0.83 10.94
C THR A 76 -0.40 2.17 10.27
N VAL A 77 -0.17 3.21 11.07
CA VAL A 77 0.35 4.50 10.62
C VAL A 77 1.83 4.54 10.99
N TYR A 78 2.69 4.87 10.04
CA TYR A 78 4.14 4.87 10.24
C TYR A 78 4.83 5.95 9.42
N ARG A 79 6.09 6.25 9.78
CA ARG A 79 6.94 7.12 8.98
C ARG A 79 7.78 6.29 8.01
N CYS A 80 7.75 6.67 6.74
CA CYS A 80 8.57 6.04 5.71
C CYS A 80 10.03 6.51 5.79
N HIS A 81 10.90 5.88 5.01
CA HIS A 81 12.34 6.18 4.99
C HIS A 81 12.68 7.60 4.51
N SER A 82 11.77 8.29 3.86
CA SER A 82 11.95 9.67 3.40
C SER A 82 11.27 10.71 4.29
N GLY A 83 10.76 10.30 5.45
CA GLY A 83 10.19 11.19 6.47
C GLY A 83 8.71 11.49 6.32
N LEU A 84 8.01 10.95 5.31
CA LEU A 84 6.57 11.11 5.16
C LEU A 84 5.79 10.13 6.03
N THR A 85 4.54 10.47 6.31
CA THR A 85 3.59 9.60 6.99
C THR A 85 2.84 8.76 5.99
N ASP A 86 2.89 7.45 6.19
CA ASP A 86 2.19 6.43 5.43
C ASP A 86 1.32 5.58 6.36
N LEU A 87 0.38 4.88 5.76
CA LEU A 87 -0.49 3.93 6.44
C LEU A 87 -0.58 2.64 5.62
N ALA A 88 -0.75 1.53 6.33
CA ALA A 88 -0.83 0.20 5.73
C ALA A 88 -1.93 -0.62 6.37
N ALA A 89 -2.71 -1.34 5.56
CA ALA A 89 -3.61 -2.39 6.00
C ALA A 89 -3.17 -3.73 5.38
N PRO A 90 -2.89 -4.77 6.19
CA PRO A 90 -2.46 -6.05 5.66
C PRO A 90 -3.60 -6.76 4.96
N ILE A 91 -3.29 -7.47 3.90
CA ILE A 91 -4.18 -8.39 3.22
C ILE A 91 -3.80 -9.81 3.64
N ILE A 92 -4.64 -10.44 4.47
CA ILE A 92 -4.39 -11.76 5.06
C ILE A 92 -5.51 -12.71 4.66
N VAL A 93 -5.19 -13.74 3.88
CA VAL A 93 -6.14 -14.76 3.44
C VAL A 93 -5.75 -16.11 4.07
N GLN A 94 -6.68 -16.79 4.73
CA GLN A 94 -6.45 -18.08 5.42
C GLN A 94 -5.21 -18.03 6.34
N ASN A 95 -5.09 -16.98 7.15
CA ASN A 95 -3.96 -16.70 8.05
C ASN A 95 -2.60 -16.51 7.37
N GLN A 96 -2.55 -16.33 6.04
CA GLN A 96 -1.33 -16.01 5.31
C GLN A 96 -1.34 -14.54 4.87
N TYR A 97 -0.28 -13.82 5.19
CA TYR A 97 -0.04 -12.49 4.65
C TYR A 97 0.27 -12.63 3.16
N ILE A 98 -0.51 -11.95 2.32
CA ILE A 98 -0.39 -12.03 0.85
C ILE A 98 -0.12 -10.69 0.20
N GLY A 99 -0.06 -9.62 0.97
CA GLY A 99 0.20 -8.27 0.51
C GLY A 99 -0.38 -7.22 1.46
N ALA A 100 -0.34 -5.98 1.04
CA ALA A 100 -0.90 -4.86 1.80
C ALA A 100 -1.52 -3.80 0.89
N PHE A 101 -2.53 -3.12 1.39
CA PHE A 101 -3.01 -1.87 0.86
C PHE A 101 -2.27 -0.74 1.59
N LEU A 102 -1.49 0.04 0.87
CA LEU A 102 -0.71 1.16 1.37
C LEU A 102 -1.31 2.47 0.88
N ALA A 103 -1.28 3.48 1.73
CA ALA A 103 -1.64 4.83 1.34
C ALA A 103 -0.88 5.86 2.19
N GLY A 104 -0.96 7.15 1.81
CA GLY A 104 -0.32 8.21 2.59
C GLY A 104 0.37 9.24 1.73
N GLN A 105 1.70 9.39 1.96
CA GLN A 105 2.57 10.37 1.34
C GLN A 105 2.24 11.80 1.77
N VAL A 106 2.04 11.99 3.07
CA VAL A 106 1.67 13.27 3.68
C VAL A 106 2.55 13.62 4.87
N LEU A 107 2.43 14.85 5.35
CA LEU A 107 2.96 15.31 6.64
C LEU A 107 1.81 15.52 7.62
N LEU A 108 2.05 15.31 8.92
CA LEU A 108 1.05 15.56 9.95
C LEU A 108 1.19 16.98 10.51
N ALA A 109 0.07 17.68 10.66
CA ALA A 109 0.03 19.06 11.15
C ALA A 109 0.52 19.24 12.60
N GLN A 110 0.43 18.16 13.39
CA GLN A 110 0.87 18.16 14.79
C GLN A 110 2.32 17.70 15.02
N ASP A 111 3.03 17.34 13.97
CA ASP A 111 4.43 16.95 14.06
C ASP A 111 5.26 18.18 14.47
N ASP A 112 5.87 18.11 15.68
CA ASP A 112 6.67 19.17 16.27
C ASP A 112 8.16 18.99 15.95
N TYR A 113 8.48 18.85 14.66
CA TYR A 113 9.84 18.74 14.16
C TYR A 113 9.99 19.41 12.80
N ASP A 114 11.22 19.76 12.45
CA ASP A 114 11.51 20.22 11.09
C ASP A 114 11.50 19.03 10.12
N ALA A 115 10.33 18.81 9.52
CA ALA A 115 10.11 17.70 8.60
C ALA A 115 11.06 17.75 7.38
N LYS A 116 11.45 18.94 6.96
CA LYS A 116 12.35 19.15 5.83
C LYS A 116 13.79 18.80 6.19
N GLU A 117 14.26 19.20 7.37
CA GLU A 117 15.58 18.82 7.88
C GLU A 117 15.66 17.29 8.06
N ASP A 118 14.61 16.68 8.59
CA ASP A 118 14.53 15.24 8.77
C ASP A 118 14.57 14.50 7.41
N MET A 119 13.84 14.99 6.41
CA MET A 119 13.89 14.47 5.05
C MET A 119 15.31 14.50 4.48
N PHE A 120 16.01 15.63 4.59
CA PHE A 120 17.40 15.74 4.12
C PHE A 120 18.35 14.78 4.86
N ARG A 121 18.15 14.57 6.17
CA ARG A 121 18.90 13.59 6.93
C ARG A 121 18.64 12.16 6.48
N CYS A 122 17.38 11.82 6.25
CA CYS A 122 16.97 10.49 5.80
C CYS A 122 17.47 10.15 4.39
N LEU A 123 17.66 11.16 3.53
CA LEU A 123 18.09 11.02 2.14
C LEU A 123 19.54 11.49 1.91
N ALA A 124 20.32 11.69 2.99
CA ALA A 124 21.68 12.23 2.90
C ALA A 124 22.62 11.39 2.04
N ASP A 125 22.42 10.07 2.00
CA ASP A 125 23.27 9.12 1.27
C ASP A 125 22.94 9.05 -0.23
N PHE A 126 21.86 9.73 -0.69
CA PHE A 126 21.45 9.69 -2.08
C PHE A 126 22.10 10.81 -2.89
N ASP A 127 22.59 10.49 -4.06
CA ASP A 127 23.07 11.46 -5.04
C ASP A 127 21.88 12.04 -5.85
N MET A 128 21.05 12.83 -5.16
CA MET A 128 19.88 13.50 -5.72
C MET A 128 20.09 15.01 -5.75
N ASP A 129 19.44 15.68 -6.72
CA ASP A 129 19.35 17.13 -6.73
C ASP A 129 18.56 17.62 -5.50
N LYS A 130 19.28 18.23 -4.55
CA LYS A 130 18.72 18.66 -3.26
C LYS A 130 17.78 19.86 -3.40
N GLU A 131 18.02 20.74 -4.37
CA GLU A 131 17.14 21.88 -4.62
C GLU A 131 15.80 21.41 -5.17
N HIS A 132 15.84 20.58 -6.18
CA HIS A 132 14.63 19.97 -6.75
C HIS A 132 13.89 19.10 -5.74
N LEU A 133 14.60 18.29 -4.94
CA LEU A 133 14.00 17.48 -3.86
C LEU A 133 13.28 18.36 -2.84
N SER A 134 13.88 19.51 -2.47
CA SER A 134 13.29 20.48 -1.55
C SER A 134 12.00 21.08 -2.11
N GLU A 135 12.00 21.50 -3.39
CA GLU A 135 10.80 22.03 -4.06
C GLU A 135 9.65 21.01 -4.08
N LEU A 136 9.96 19.76 -4.41
CA LEU A 136 8.95 18.68 -4.43
C LEU A 136 8.43 18.37 -3.03
N PHE A 137 9.27 18.41 -2.00
CA PHE A 137 8.86 18.21 -0.62
C PHE A 137 7.92 19.31 -0.13
N ASP A 138 8.15 20.57 -0.52
CA ASP A 138 7.28 21.70 -0.17
C ASP A 138 5.87 21.59 -0.77
N MET A 139 5.69 20.72 -1.77
CA MET A 139 4.38 20.42 -2.37
C MET A 139 3.62 19.30 -1.64
N VAL A 140 4.25 18.61 -0.68
CA VAL A 140 3.61 17.53 0.08
C VAL A 140 2.53 18.11 0.99
N GLU A 141 1.34 17.53 0.96
CA GLU A 141 0.20 17.99 1.76
C GLU A 141 0.46 17.77 3.25
N VAL A 142 0.13 18.78 4.05
CA VAL A 142 0.10 18.70 5.52
C VAL A 142 -1.35 18.46 5.96
N VAL A 143 -1.60 17.36 6.65
CA VAL A 143 -2.96 16.95 7.04
C VAL A 143 -3.09 16.77 8.55
N PRO A 144 -4.31 16.95 9.11
CA PRO A 144 -4.55 16.64 10.51
C PRO A 144 -4.58 15.12 10.75
N GLU A 145 -4.12 14.68 11.91
CA GLU A 145 -4.10 13.26 12.32
C GLU A 145 -5.46 12.56 12.14
N LYS A 146 -6.55 13.27 12.44
CA LYS A 146 -7.91 12.75 12.29
C LYS A 146 -8.20 12.25 10.86
N ARG A 147 -7.66 12.95 9.84
CA ARG A 147 -7.84 12.54 8.43
C ARG A 147 -7.09 11.25 8.14
N ILE A 148 -5.88 11.11 8.66
CA ILE A 148 -5.07 9.90 8.49
C ILE A 148 -5.68 8.72 9.23
N THR A 149 -6.16 8.91 10.45
CA THR A 149 -6.85 7.85 11.21
C THR A 149 -8.10 7.36 10.47
N ALA A 150 -8.92 8.27 9.95
CA ALA A 150 -10.11 7.90 9.17
C ALA A 150 -9.76 7.17 7.86
N ALA A 151 -8.68 7.59 7.19
CA ALA A 151 -8.20 6.90 5.99
C ALA A 151 -7.65 5.49 6.32
N ALA A 152 -6.96 5.33 7.45
CA ALA A 152 -6.47 4.04 7.93
C ALA A 152 -7.63 3.07 8.22
N ASP A 153 -8.68 3.54 8.89
CA ASP A 153 -9.88 2.75 9.13
C ASP A 153 -10.56 2.35 7.81
N LEU A 154 -10.62 3.27 6.84
CA LEU A 154 -11.21 3.00 5.53
C LEU A 154 -10.43 1.92 4.76
N ILE A 155 -9.12 2.01 4.66
CA ILE A 155 -8.34 0.97 3.96
C ILE A 155 -8.38 -0.37 4.70
N TYR A 156 -8.54 -0.37 6.03
CA TYR A 156 -8.74 -1.58 6.80
C TYR A 156 -10.06 -2.29 6.41
N ILE A 157 -11.16 -1.54 6.32
CA ILE A 157 -12.46 -2.06 5.86
C ILE A 157 -12.32 -2.62 4.45
N MET A 158 -11.72 -1.85 3.53
CA MET A 158 -11.52 -2.26 2.13
C MET A 158 -10.66 -3.51 2.02
N SER A 159 -9.58 -3.62 2.81
CA SER A 159 -8.72 -4.81 2.84
C SER A 159 -9.45 -6.05 3.34
N ASN A 160 -10.35 -5.92 4.31
CA ASN A 160 -11.19 -7.04 4.76
C ASN A 160 -12.15 -7.51 3.66
N TYR A 161 -12.75 -6.60 2.89
CA TYR A 161 -13.58 -6.98 1.74
C TYR A 161 -12.77 -7.70 0.66
N ILE A 162 -11.56 -7.25 0.38
CA ILE A 162 -10.64 -7.94 -0.55
C ILE A 162 -10.37 -9.38 -0.06
N VAL A 163 -10.16 -9.56 1.25
CA VAL A 163 -9.98 -10.89 1.86
C VAL A 163 -11.20 -11.79 1.68
N GLU A 164 -12.41 -11.26 1.94
CA GLU A 164 -13.65 -12.01 1.79
C GLU A 164 -13.88 -12.44 0.33
N ILE A 165 -13.69 -11.55 -0.63
CA ILE A 165 -13.78 -11.85 -2.06
C ILE A 165 -12.74 -12.92 -2.42
N GLY A 166 -11.50 -12.79 -1.98
CA GLY A 166 -10.45 -13.76 -2.23
C GLY A 166 -10.76 -15.14 -1.66
N ALA A 167 -11.26 -15.21 -0.43
CA ALA A 167 -11.67 -16.46 0.20
C ALA A 167 -12.83 -17.14 -0.54
N SER A 168 -13.84 -16.36 -0.95
CA SER A 168 -14.98 -16.84 -1.73
C SER A 168 -14.55 -17.41 -3.08
N ASN A 169 -13.70 -16.70 -3.81
CA ASN A 169 -13.16 -17.14 -5.10
C ASN A 169 -12.38 -18.45 -4.99
N LEU A 170 -11.56 -18.59 -3.94
CA LEU A 170 -10.82 -19.83 -3.67
C LEU A 170 -11.75 -21.01 -3.38
N ALA A 171 -12.80 -20.79 -2.59
CA ALA A 171 -13.79 -21.83 -2.28
C ALA A 171 -14.53 -22.28 -3.55
N GLN A 172 -14.95 -21.34 -4.41
CA GLN A 172 -15.61 -21.65 -5.67
C GLN A 172 -14.69 -22.44 -6.62
N LYS A 173 -13.41 -22.06 -6.74
CA LYS A 173 -12.43 -22.79 -7.57
C LYS A 173 -12.24 -24.24 -7.12
N LYS A 174 -12.18 -24.47 -5.80
CA LYS A 174 -12.08 -25.83 -5.23
C LYS A 174 -13.32 -26.65 -5.55
N LEU A 175 -14.51 -26.08 -5.35
CA LEU A 175 -15.77 -26.77 -5.65
C LEU A 175 -15.90 -27.16 -7.13
N VAL A 176 -15.56 -26.26 -8.04
CA VAL A 176 -15.55 -26.53 -9.49
C VAL A 176 -14.59 -27.65 -9.84
N HIS A 177 -13.42 -27.69 -9.20
CA HIS A 177 -12.43 -28.74 -9.43
C HIS A 177 -12.93 -30.11 -8.93
N GLU A 178 -13.54 -30.16 -7.74
CA GLU A 178 -14.12 -31.38 -7.16
C GLU A 178 -15.29 -31.93 -8.01
N VAL A 179 -16.16 -31.03 -8.50
CA VAL A 179 -17.29 -31.42 -9.37
C VAL A 179 -16.79 -32.01 -10.69
N LYS A 180 -15.79 -31.38 -11.32
CA LYS A 180 -15.19 -31.92 -12.55
C LYS A 180 -14.54 -33.28 -12.34
N ALA A 181 -13.73 -33.42 -11.27
CA ALA A 181 -13.08 -34.70 -10.97
C ALA A 181 -14.09 -35.83 -10.73
N LYS A 182 -15.23 -35.52 -10.11
CA LYS A 182 -16.33 -36.48 -9.91
C LYS A 182 -17.00 -36.86 -11.22
N ALA A 183 -17.30 -35.89 -12.09
CA ALA A 183 -17.92 -36.15 -13.39
C ALA A 183 -17.01 -37.01 -14.28
N ASP A 184 -15.70 -36.77 -14.27
CA ASP A 184 -14.73 -37.57 -15.05
C ASP A 184 -14.64 -39.02 -14.55
N LEU A 185 -14.79 -39.23 -13.23
CA LEU A 185 -14.83 -40.57 -12.63
C LEU A 185 -16.12 -41.35 -12.96
N GLU A 186 -17.25 -40.67 -13.05
CA GLU A 186 -18.56 -41.27 -13.42
C GLU A 186 -18.66 -41.57 -14.91
N ALA A 187 -17.87 -40.93 -15.77
CA ALA A 187 -17.86 -41.12 -17.22
C ALA A 187 -16.87 -42.22 -17.70
N SER A 188 -16.02 -42.73 -16.80
CA SER A 188 -15.01 -43.79 -17.08
C SER A 188 -15.49 -45.15 -16.65
#